data_2eb1785014c8491f1dcdc08ea2ce6a2a
#
_entry.id   2eb1785014c8491f1dcdc08ea2ce6a2a
#
_cell.length_a   1.000
_cell.length_b   1.000
_cell.length_c   1.000
_cell.angle_alpha   90.00
_cell.angle_beta   90.00
_cell.angle_gamma   90.00
#
_symmetry.space_group_name_H-M   'P 1'
#
loop_
_entity.id
_entity.type
_entity.pdbx_description
1 polymer ?
#
loop_
_entity_poly.entity_id
_entity_poly.type
_entity_poly.pdbx_seq_one_letter_code
_entity_poly.pdbx_strand_id
1 'polypeptide(L)'
;METKLKIGYLPLTKQNWTNATLEKARADALAYLKTLPGVEVVGGEKMIETEAEALEVLKDFEAQRPDLLVSHFMTFALGVVPPLFAQRLGVPVVLWSMPEPSWSAGGRLERNSFCATNMNSHHLWKLHIPYFWVYADAGTPEASAQLDRVVRTAKAMKMLKTLRIGVIGGRVPGFYTSCVNELVFRRLIGPELKYITEHEVLETARAMPKDEIEKYKKIILEDADIDPADAPKDGQLEKSAALFAAVDKMREKFFVDTFTFRCWPEVIADELYGITACSTLGHLTAHGITTACEGDVYGATLMRIGEILSGEKPLFCDIIKLDGDYGVAWHCGAAPCQLCREGFRPQLRCSSTVAGGHVKGVVCEFPLKPGRVTLARLGETRDGSKYRMLVFTGMGIDTDLCVRGNPLKIKFDAGCDKVKDEILNGGWEHHWAMMYGDHTEALRDFCRNLDIELTVVK
;
A
#
# COMPACT_ATOMS: atom_id res chain seq x y z
N MET A 1 11.75 3.06 3.94
CA MET A 1 12.38 4.02 2.97
C MET A 1 11.33 4.50 2.00
N GLU A 2 11.36 5.79 1.67
CA GLU A 2 10.45 6.34 0.66
C GLU A 2 10.81 5.79 -0.73
N THR A 3 9.81 5.25 -1.46
CA THR A 3 10.00 4.77 -2.82
C THR A 3 10.16 5.95 -3.77
N LYS A 4 11.37 6.18 -4.26
CA LYS A 4 11.65 7.20 -5.27
C LYS A 4 11.15 6.73 -6.64
N LEU A 5 10.56 7.65 -7.41
CA LEU A 5 10.06 7.39 -8.75
C LEU A 5 10.69 8.40 -9.74
N LYS A 6 11.32 7.89 -10.79
CA LYS A 6 11.82 8.73 -11.90
C LYS A 6 10.79 8.71 -13.03
N ILE A 7 10.30 9.88 -13.40
CA ILE A 7 9.29 10.07 -14.46
C ILE A 7 9.95 10.62 -15.72
N GLY A 8 9.78 9.92 -16.83
CA GLY A 8 10.06 10.46 -18.17
C GLY A 8 8.83 11.23 -18.68
N TYR A 9 8.93 12.55 -18.81
CA TYR A 9 7.82 13.38 -19.27
C TYR A 9 7.93 13.65 -20.77
N LEU A 10 6.89 13.24 -21.52
CA LEU A 10 6.79 13.31 -22.98
C LEU A 10 5.59 14.16 -23.37
N PRO A 11 5.73 15.47 -23.55
CA PRO A 11 4.67 16.32 -24.11
C PRO A 11 4.62 16.15 -25.63
N LEU A 12 3.53 15.55 -26.13
CA LEU A 12 3.36 15.15 -27.53
C LEU A 12 2.33 16.06 -28.21
N THR A 13 2.65 16.57 -29.39
CA THR A 13 1.75 17.38 -30.19
C THR A 13 1.78 17.00 -31.66
N LYS A 14 0.72 17.33 -32.39
CA LYS A 14 0.72 17.21 -33.85
C LYS A 14 1.58 18.31 -34.46
N GLN A 15 2.33 17.98 -35.48
CA GLN A 15 3.18 18.91 -36.19
C GLN A 15 2.43 20.17 -36.61
N ASN A 16 3.05 21.33 -36.37
CA ASN A 16 2.49 22.66 -36.64
C ASN A 16 1.21 23.04 -35.85
N TRP A 17 0.95 22.36 -34.69
CA TRP A 17 -0.15 22.71 -33.78
C TRP A 17 0.30 23.41 -32.51
N THR A 18 1.61 23.53 -32.33
CA THR A 18 2.22 24.22 -31.17
C THR A 18 1.80 25.68 -31.11
N ASN A 19 1.38 26.15 -29.95
CA ASN A 19 1.01 27.53 -29.65
C ASN A 19 1.30 27.89 -28.17
N ALA A 20 1.16 29.18 -27.84
CA ALA A 20 1.47 29.68 -26.49
C ALA A 20 0.64 29.02 -25.38
N THR A 21 -0.62 28.66 -25.63
CA THR A 21 -1.50 27.99 -24.66
C THR A 21 -1.01 26.58 -24.36
N LEU A 22 -0.60 25.82 -25.37
CA LEU A 22 -0.07 24.46 -25.21
C LEU A 22 1.30 24.49 -24.53
N GLU A 23 2.17 25.47 -24.86
CA GLU A 23 3.46 25.66 -24.18
C GLU A 23 3.26 25.99 -22.69
N LYS A 24 2.28 26.82 -22.36
CA LYS A 24 1.94 27.07 -20.95
C LYS A 24 1.46 25.79 -20.27
N ALA A 25 0.56 25.02 -20.86
CA ALA A 25 0.08 23.76 -20.31
C ALA A 25 1.21 22.74 -20.09
N ARG A 26 2.17 22.65 -21.03
CA ARG A 26 3.40 21.86 -20.88
C ARG A 26 4.22 22.30 -19.67
N ALA A 27 4.46 23.60 -19.55
CA ALA A 27 5.26 24.17 -18.46
C ALA A 27 4.58 23.96 -17.09
N ASP A 28 3.27 24.18 -17.00
CA ASP A 28 2.47 23.95 -15.80
C ASP A 28 2.50 22.46 -15.38
N ALA A 29 2.37 21.54 -16.34
CA ALA A 29 2.46 20.12 -16.12
C ALA A 29 3.84 19.70 -15.58
N LEU A 30 4.92 20.16 -16.22
CA LEU A 30 6.29 19.87 -15.80
C LEU A 30 6.58 20.44 -14.41
N ALA A 31 6.14 21.67 -14.13
CA ALA A 31 6.27 22.29 -12.82
C ALA A 31 5.57 21.47 -11.74
N TYR A 32 4.33 21.06 -11.99
CA TYR A 32 3.57 20.23 -11.05
C TYR A 32 4.25 18.88 -10.79
N LEU A 33 4.62 18.14 -11.84
CA LEU A 33 5.29 16.83 -11.69
C LEU A 33 6.55 16.92 -10.81
N LYS A 34 7.30 18.03 -10.89
CA LYS A 34 8.50 18.28 -10.07
C LYS A 34 8.17 18.57 -8.59
N THR A 35 6.92 18.90 -8.26
CA THR A 35 6.51 19.13 -6.84
C THR A 35 6.11 17.84 -6.12
N LEU A 36 5.91 16.74 -6.84
CA LEU A 36 5.45 15.49 -6.27
C LEU A 36 6.52 14.88 -5.34
N PRO A 37 6.18 14.49 -4.11
CA PRO A 37 7.13 13.96 -3.15
C PRO A 37 7.85 12.71 -3.68
N GLY A 38 9.17 12.65 -3.54
CA GLY A 38 9.99 11.52 -3.97
C GLY A 38 9.95 11.24 -5.49
N VAL A 39 9.66 12.27 -6.31
CA VAL A 39 9.66 12.18 -7.77
C VAL A 39 10.84 12.97 -8.34
N GLU A 40 11.54 12.34 -9.28
CA GLU A 40 12.51 12.99 -10.17
C GLU A 40 11.92 13.01 -11.58
N VAL A 41 11.98 14.14 -12.29
CA VAL A 41 11.43 14.28 -13.65
C VAL A 41 12.54 14.52 -14.64
N VAL A 42 12.54 13.76 -15.73
CA VAL A 42 13.48 13.90 -16.86
C VAL A 42 12.71 14.19 -18.14
N GLY A 43 13.27 15.02 -19.02
CA GLY A 43 12.65 15.47 -20.27
C GLY A 43 11.54 16.52 -20.05
N GLY A 44 10.82 16.80 -21.13
CA GLY A 44 9.65 17.69 -21.10
C GLY A 44 9.96 19.17 -21.33
N GLU A 45 11.20 19.55 -21.69
CA GLU A 45 11.60 20.94 -21.92
C GLU A 45 10.96 21.53 -23.19
N LYS A 46 10.65 20.68 -24.15
CA LYS A 46 9.98 21.07 -25.41
C LYS A 46 8.92 20.03 -25.81
N MET A 47 7.95 20.44 -26.60
CA MET A 47 6.98 19.52 -27.21
C MET A 47 7.66 18.69 -28.33
N ILE A 48 7.19 17.46 -28.47
CA ILE A 48 7.66 16.51 -29.49
C ILE A 48 6.60 16.46 -30.61
N GLU A 49 7.01 16.83 -31.81
CA GLU A 49 6.14 16.90 -32.98
C GLU A 49 6.38 15.77 -33.99
N THR A 50 7.59 15.22 -34.01
CA THR A 50 8.02 14.24 -35.01
C THR A 50 8.60 12.98 -34.37
N GLU A 51 8.59 11.87 -35.12
CA GLU A 51 9.21 10.62 -34.68
C GLU A 51 10.73 10.77 -34.52
N ALA A 52 11.39 11.56 -35.36
CA ALA A 52 12.82 11.82 -35.26
C ALA A 52 13.19 12.49 -33.92
N GLU A 53 12.42 13.51 -33.50
CA GLU A 53 12.60 14.16 -32.19
C GLU A 53 12.33 13.17 -31.05
N ALA A 54 11.30 12.33 -31.17
CA ALA A 54 11.01 11.30 -30.19
C ALA A 54 12.17 10.31 -30.03
N LEU A 55 12.78 9.86 -31.13
CA LEU A 55 13.94 8.94 -31.08
C LEU A 55 15.17 9.56 -30.42
N GLU A 56 15.40 10.86 -30.55
CA GLU A 56 16.49 11.53 -29.79
C GLU A 56 16.18 11.54 -28.30
N VAL A 57 14.95 11.87 -27.89
CA VAL A 57 14.52 11.81 -26.49
C VAL A 57 14.58 10.38 -25.93
N LEU A 58 14.29 9.37 -26.75
CA LEU A 58 14.39 7.98 -26.33
C LEU A 58 15.81 7.59 -25.94
N LYS A 59 16.83 8.03 -26.68
CA LYS A 59 18.25 7.79 -26.33
C LYS A 59 18.60 8.35 -24.94
N ASP A 60 18.11 9.56 -24.63
CA ASP A 60 18.31 10.18 -23.33
C ASP A 60 17.60 9.38 -22.23
N PHE A 61 16.37 8.90 -22.48
CA PHE A 61 15.62 8.11 -21.51
C PHE A 61 16.21 6.71 -21.30
N GLU A 62 16.79 6.08 -22.32
CA GLU A 62 17.53 4.83 -22.17
C GLU A 62 18.75 5.00 -21.25
N ALA A 63 19.42 6.16 -21.30
CA ALA A 63 20.54 6.47 -20.41
C ALA A 63 20.07 6.79 -18.97
N GLN A 64 18.97 7.53 -18.83
CA GLN A 64 18.46 7.99 -17.54
C GLN A 64 17.55 6.99 -16.82
N ARG A 65 16.99 6.01 -17.54
CA ARG A 65 16.15 4.90 -17.04
C ARG A 65 14.99 5.37 -16.17
N PRO A 66 13.99 6.07 -16.71
CA PRO A 66 12.78 6.40 -15.96
C PRO A 66 12.04 5.13 -15.55
N ASP A 67 11.25 5.23 -14.46
CA ASP A 67 10.42 4.15 -13.92
C ASP A 67 8.99 4.20 -14.45
N LEU A 68 8.57 5.37 -14.93
CA LEU A 68 7.23 5.68 -15.41
C LEU A 68 7.33 6.69 -16.54
N LEU A 69 6.59 6.48 -17.62
CA LEU A 69 6.43 7.48 -18.68
C LEU A 69 5.15 8.27 -18.48
N VAL A 70 5.19 9.56 -18.66
CA VAL A 70 4.00 10.42 -18.76
C VAL A 70 3.93 10.96 -20.19
N SER A 71 3.12 10.31 -21.03
CA SER A 71 2.81 10.74 -22.40
C SER A 71 1.64 11.72 -22.35
N HIS A 72 1.98 13.01 -22.37
CA HIS A 72 1.00 14.09 -22.31
C HIS A 72 0.62 14.52 -23.72
N PHE A 73 -0.56 14.14 -24.16
CA PHE A 73 -1.11 14.50 -25.46
C PHE A 73 -1.63 15.93 -25.44
N MET A 74 -0.80 16.85 -25.86
CA MET A 74 -1.17 18.26 -26.00
C MET A 74 -2.25 18.41 -27.11
N THR A 75 -2.13 17.58 -28.16
CA THR A 75 -3.07 17.47 -29.24
C THR A 75 -3.18 16.02 -29.74
N PHE A 76 -3.83 15.77 -30.88
CA PHE A 76 -3.81 14.47 -31.56
C PHE A 76 -2.41 14.20 -32.11
N ALA A 77 -1.59 13.55 -31.30
CA ALA A 77 -0.18 13.32 -31.58
C ALA A 77 0.11 11.87 -32.03
N LEU A 78 1.38 11.61 -32.33
CA LEU A 78 1.86 10.34 -32.90
C LEU A 78 1.56 9.14 -31.98
N GLY A 79 0.87 8.13 -32.51
CA GLY A 79 0.52 6.90 -31.81
C GLY A 79 1.66 5.89 -31.68
N VAL A 80 2.78 6.09 -32.37
CA VAL A 80 3.95 5.19 -32.30
C VAL A 80 4.79 5.43 -31.06
N VAL A 81 4.83 6.66 -30.53
CA VAL A 81 5.77 7.08 -29.50
C VAL A 81 5.56 6.36 -28.16
N PRO A 82 4.36 6.37 -27.52
CA PRO A 82 4.18 5.74 -26.22
C PRO A 82 4.49 4.24 -26.19
N PRO A 83 4.00 3.41 -27.14
CA PRO A 83 4.32 1.99 -27.14
C PRO A 83 5.80 1.69 -27.41
N LEU A 84 6.44 2.45 -28.31
CA LEU A 84 7.87 2.30 -28.60
C LEU A 84 8.71 2.55 -27.34
N PHE A 85 8.46 3.67 -26.66
CA PHE A 85 9.19 4.02 -25.43
C PHE A 85 8.94 3.00 -24.31
N ALA A 86 7.67 2.59 -24.11
CA ALA A 86 7.33 1.64 -23.08
C ALA A 86 8.00 0.27 -23.31
N GLN A 87 8.04 -0.22 -24.54
CA GLN A 87 8.72 -1.48 -24.88
C GLN A 87 10.24 -1.40 -24.70
N ARG A 88 10.86 -0.29 -25.13
CA ARG A 88 12.31 -0.12 -25.01
C ARG A 88 12.78 0.05 -23.58
N LEU A 89 12.00 0.73 -22.76
CA LEU A 89 12.34 1.03 -21.36
C LEU A 89 11.77 -0.01 -20.36
N GLY A 90 10.77 -0.82 -20.76
CA GLY A 90 10.16 -1.81 -19.90
C GLY A 90 9.33 -1.21 -18.76
N VAL A 91 8.69 -0.05 -18.98
CA VAL A 91 8.01 0.73 -17.93
C VAL A 91 6.53 1.00 -18.25
N PRO A 92 5.67 1.21 -17.24
CA PRO A 92 4.29 1.62 -17.43
C PRO A 92 4.18 3.05 -17.99
N VAL A 93 3.02 3.35 -18.58
CA VAL A 93 2.73 4.63 -19.22
C VAL A 93 1.54 5.31 -18.59
N VAL A 94 1.62 6.61 -18.34
CA VAL A 94 0.47 7.49 -18.10
C VAL A 94 0.09 8.14 -19.41
N LEU A 95 -1.12 7.91 -19.88
CA LEU A 95 -1.71 8.59 -21.02
C LEU A 95 -2.47 9.80 -20.49
N TRP A 96 -1.91 10.98 -20.65
CA TRP A 96 -2.52 12.22 -20.17
C TRP A 96 -3.09 13.02 -21.35
N SER A 97 -4.40 13.27 -21.33
CA SER A 97 -5.08 14.15 -22.27
C SER A 97 -5.84 15.26 -21.57
N MET A 98 -6.07 16.34 -22.29
CA MET A 98 -6.79 17.51 -21.83
C MET A 98 -8.15 17.60 -22.57
N PRO A 99 -9.23 18.03 -21.90
CA PRO A 99 -10.51 18.30 -22.55
C PRO A 99 -10.38 19.29 -23.71
N GLU A 100 -11.26 19.18 -24.70
CA GLU A 100 -11.39 20.18 -25.76
C GLU A 100 -11.87 21.52 -25.17
N PRO A 101 -11.17 22.63 -25.37
CA PRO A 101 -11.38 23.85 -24.58
C PRO A 101 -12.68 24.58 -24.88
N SER A 102 -13.21 24.45 -26.11
CA SER A 102 -14.44 25.14 -26.50
C SER A 102 -15.24 24.39 -27.57
N TRP A 103 -16.54 24.59 -27.53
CA TRP A 103 -17.48 24.10 -28.53
C TRP A 103 -18.28 25.29 -29.09
N SER A 104 -18.11 25.60 -30.35
CA SER A 104 -18.90 26.63 -31.05
C SER A 104 -19.27 26.19 -32.45
N ALA A 105 -20.41 26.66 -32.96
CA ALA A 105 -20.79 26.37 -34.31
C ALA A 105 -19.76 26.95 -35.31
N GLY A 106 -19.19 26.10 -36.16
CA GLY A 106 -18.13 26.46 -37.09
C GLY A 106 -16.73 26.56 -36.51
N GLY A 107 -16.57 26.23 -35.21
CA GLY A 107 -15.27 26.17 -34.56
C GLY A 107 -14.40 25.03 -35.08
N ARG A 108 -13.09 25.18 -34.97
CA ARG A 108 -12.10 24.14 -35.27
C ARG A 108 -11.73 23.40 -33.98
N LEU A 109 -11.38 22.11 -34.09
CA LEU A 109 -10.76 21.38 -33.04
C LEU A 109 -9.41 22.02 -32.67
N GLU A 110 -9.20 22.26 -31.38
CA GLU A 110 -7.96 22.86 -30.86
C GLU A 110 -6.97 21.82 -30.37
N ARG A 111 -7.46 20.70 -29.86
CA ARG A 111 -6.63 19.66 -29.24
C ARG A 111 -6.85 18.27 -29.84
N ASN A 112 -8.05 17.77 -29.80
CA ASN A 112 -8.37 16.38 -30.15
C ASN A 112 -7.54 15.37 -29.39
N SER A 113 -7.15 15.71 -28.18
CA SER A 113 -6.18 14.99 -27.36
C SER A 113 -6.75 13.68 -26.79
N PHE A 114 -8.07 13.65 -26.51
CA PHE A 114 -8.75 12.43 -26.08
C PHE A 114 -8.64 11.31 -27.13
N CYS A 115 -8.77 11.62 -28.42
CA CYS A 115 -8.61 10.62 -29.48
C CYS A 115 -7.21 10.01 -29.50
N ALA A 116 -6.17 10.79 -29.22
CA ALA A 116 -4.81 10.28 -29.10
C ALA A 116 -4.68 9.31 -27.91
N THR A 117 -5.26 9.66 -26.76
CA THR A 117 -5.31 8.78 -25.59
C THR A 117 -6.05 7.48 -25.87
N ASN A 118 -7.24 7.57 -26.48
CA ASN A 118 -8.04 6.40 -26.84
C ASN A 118 -7.29 5.46 -27.80
N MET A 119 -6.65 6.00 -28.83
CA MET A 119 -5.81 5.22 -29.75
C MET A 119 -4.66 4.52 -29.01
N ASN A 120 -3.93 5.25 -28.19
CA ASN A 120 -2.75 4.72 -27.48
C ASN A 120 -3.14 3.74 -26.35
N SER A 121 -4.27 3.92 -25.70
CA SER A 121 -4.77 2.92 -24.73
C SER A 121 -5.00 1.56 -25.39
N HIS A 122 -5.56 1.55 -26.61
CA HIS A 122 -5.71 0.33 -27.39
C HIS A 122 -4.35 -0.30 -27.77
N HIS A 123 -3.37 0.52 -28.17
CA HIS A 123 -2.03 0.01 -28.51
C HIS A 123 -1.38 -0.66 -27.29
N LEU A 124 -1.35 0.02 -26.15
CA LEU A 124 -0.75 -0.51 -24.92
C LEU A 124 -1.49 -1.75 -24.41
N TRP A 125 -2.82 -1.74 -24.48
CA TRP A 125 -3.64 -2.92 -24.11
C TRP A 125 -3.29 -4.14 -24.98
N LYS A 126 -3.19 -3.98 -26.30
CA LYS A 126 -2.80 -5.06 -27.23
C LYS A 126 -1.39 -5.58 -26.98
N LEU A 127 -0.50 -4.74 -26.52
CA LEU A 127 0.90 -5.08 -26.22
C LEU A 127 1.11 -5.60 -24.78
N HIS A 128 0.03 -5.72 -23.98
CA HIS A 128 0.09 -6.06 -22.56
C HIS A 128 1.03 -5.15 -21.73
N ILE A 129 1.12 -3.87 -22.11
CA ILE A 129 1.90 -2.86 -21.40
C ILE A 129 1.02 -2.20 -20.35
N PRO A 130 1.43 -2.18 -19.07
CA PRO A 130 0.69 -1.48 -18.02
C PRO A 130 0.55 0.02 -18.33
N TYR A 131 -0.66 0.55 -18.14
CA TYR A 131 -0.90 1.97 -18.35
C TYR A 131 -1.95 2.54 -17.40
N PHE A 132 -1.86 3.85 -17.21
CA PHE A 132 -2.82 4.70 -16.49
C PHE A 132 -3.35 5.76 -17.44
N TRP A 133 -4.38 6.47 -17.02
CA TRP A 133 -4.87 7.62 -17.77
C TRP A 133 -5.21 8.79 -16.86
N VAL A 134 -5.04 9.99 -17.40
CA VAL A 134 -5.42 11.29 -16.82
C VAL A 134 -6.18 12.06 -17.88
N TYR A 135 -7.36 12.59 -17.51
CA TYR A 135 -8.18 13.42 -18.40
C TYR A 135 -8.58 14.69 -17.66
N ALA A 136 -7.71 15.67 -17.72
CA ALA A 136 -7.89 16.97 -17.09
C ALA A 136 -6.89 17.99 -17.65
N ASP A 137 -7.22 19.28 -17.57
CA ASP A 137 -6.30 20.35 -17.97
C ASP A 137 -5.13 20.46 -17.00
N ALA A 138 -3.92 20.63 -17.57
CA ALA A 138 -2.72 20.86 -16.78
C ALA A 138 -2.87 22.11 -15.89
N GLY A 139 -2.36 22.00 -14.64
CA GLY A 139 -2.44 23.08 -13.66
C GLY A 139 -3.79 23.16 -12.91
N THR A 140 -4.73 22.24 -13.14
CA THR A 140 -6.00 22.19 -12.41
C THR A 140 -5.90 21.26 -11.18
N PRO A 141 -6.71 21.49 -10.13
CA PRO A 141 -6.80 20.57 -9.00
C PRO A 141 -7.21 19.15 -9.41
N GLU A 142 -8.03 19.01 -10.44
CA GLU A 142 -8.47 17.72 -10.97
C GLU A 142 -7.31 16.93 -11.58
N ALA A 143 -6.47 17.57 -12.40
CA ALA A 143 -5.26 16.95 -12.94
C ALA A 143 -4.31 16.54 -11.82
N SER A 144 -4.14 17.41 -10.81
CA SER A 144 -3.31 17.15 -9.64
C SER A 144 -3.77 15.92 -8.88
N ALA A 145 -5.07 15.80 -8.59
CA ALA A 145 -5.62 14.65 -7.87
C ALA A 145 -5.47 13.33 -8.66
N GLN A 146 -5.71 13.36 -9.97
CA GLN A 146 -5.54 12.19 -10.84
C GLN A 146 -4.06 11.77 -10.94
N LEU A 147 -3.14 12.71 -11.10
CA LEU A 147 -1.70 12.44 -11.16
C LEU A 147 -1.17 11.90 -9.83
N ASP A 148 -1.56 12.47 -8.69
CA ASP A 148 -1.21 11.98 -7.36
C ASP A 148 -1.60 10.51 -7.20
N ARG A 149 -2.84 10.15 -7.52
CA ARG A 149 -3.33 8.77 -7.49
C ARG A 149 -2.45 7.86 -8.35
N VAL A 150 -2.22 8.24 -9.59
CA VAL A 150 -1.43 7.44 -10.55
C VAL A 150 0.00 7.27 -10.09
N VAL A 151 0.65 8.34 -9.62
CA VAL A 151 2.03 8.30 -9.14
C VAL A 151 2.16 7.42 -7.89
N ARG A 152 1.24 7.51 -6.94
CA ARG A 152 1.22 6.63 -5.76
C ARG A 152 1.02 5.17 -6.17
N THR A 153 0.11 4.89 -7.11
CA THR A 153 -0.10 3.53 -7.62
C THR A 153 1.15 3.00 -8.33
N ALA A 154 1.79 3.81 -9.17
CA ALA A 154 3.04 3.43 -9.84
C ALA A 154 4.19 3.19 -8.84
N LYS A 155 4.29 4.00 -7.77
CA LYS A 155 5.23 3.76 -6.66
C LYS A 155 4.97 2.43 -5.97
N ALA A 156 3.71 2.08 -5.69
CA ALA A 156 3.34 0.79 -5.11
C ALA A 156 3.74 -0.37 -6.03
N MET A 157 3.46 -0.27 -7.34
CA MET A 157 3.88 -1.29 -8.31
C MET A 157 5.41 -1.41 -8.43
N LYS A 158 6.13 -0.29 -8.39
CA LYS A 158 7.62 -0.30 -8.38
C LYS A 158 8.16 -0.96 -7.13
N MET A 159 7.60 -0.62 -5.96
CA MET A 159 8.00 -1.19 -4.67
C MET A 159 7.91 -2.72 -4.67
N LEU A 160 6.83 -3.29 -5.22
CA LEU A 160 6.64 -4.75 -5.25
C LEU A 160 7.75 -5.50 -5.99
N LYS A 161 8.36 -4.91 -7.02
CA LYS A 161 9.45 -5.53 -7.79
C LYS A 161 10.72 -5.76 -6.96
N THR A 162 10.87 -5.03 -5.86
CA THR A 162 12.04 -5.10 -4.98
C THR A 162 11.69 -5.47 -3.54
N LEU A 163 10.41 -5.59 -3.23
CA LEU A 163 9.93 -5.90 -1.87
C LEU A 163 10.44 -7.27 -1.42
N ARG A 164 11.07 -7.29 -0.25
CA ARG A 164 11.48 -8.51 0.43
C ARG A 164 10.72 -8.62 1.76
N ILE A 165 10.01 -9.72 1.95
CA ILE A 165 9.15 -9.97 3.11
C ILE A 165 9.80 -11.01 4.00
N GLY A 166 10.13 -10.64 5.23
CA GLY A 166 10.57 -11.56 6.27
C GLY A 166 9.38 -12.35 6.83
N VAL A 167 9.37 -13.66 6.67
CA VAL A 167 8.33 -14.53 7.21
C VAL A 167 8.90 -15.24 8.45
N ILE A 168 8.51 -14.76 9.64
CA ILE A 168 8.98 -15.30 10.92
C ILE A 168 8.02 -16.38 11.41
N GLY A 169 8.52 -17.61 11.55
CA GLY A 169 7.78 -18.76 12.07
C GLY A 169 6.78 -19.40 11.07
N GLY A 170 6.62 -18.84 9.87
CA GLY A 170 5.66 -19.32 8.90
C GLY A 170 4.20 -18.98 9.27
N ARG A 171 3.22 -19.78 8.83
CA ARG A 171 1.79 -19.56 9.14
C ARG A 171 1.35 -20.28 10.43
N VAL A 172 0.28 -19.79 11.01
CA VAL A 172 -0.40 -20.46 12.13
C VAL A 172 -0.95 -21.83 11.69
N PRO A 173 -0.83 -22.88 12.50
CA PRO A 173 -1.43 -24.17 12.22
C PRO A 173 -2.94 -24.04 11.95
N GLY A 174 -3.40 -24.58 10.80
CA GLY A 174 -4.80 -24.48 10.37
C GLY A 174 -5.17 -23.21 9.59
N PHE A 175 -4.35 -22.17 9.59
CA PHE A 175 -4.61 -20.94 8.81
C PHE A 175 -4.18 -21.13 7.34
N TYR A 176 -4.93 -21.94 6.61
CA TYR A 176 -4.69 -22.14 5.17
C TYR A 176 -4.85 -20.83 4.36
N THR A 177 -5.58 -19.88 4.89
CA THR A 177 -5.74 -18.52 4.34
C THR A 177 -4.45 -17.72 4.28
N SER A 178 -3.39 -18.13 4.99
CA SER A 178 -2.05 -17.54 4.94
C SER A 178 -1.06 -18.37 4.11
N CYS A 179 -1.53 -19.39 3.39
CA CYS A 179 -0.68 -20.14 2.45
C CYS A 179 -0.34 -19.29 1.22
N VAL A 180 0.88 -19.44 0.72
CA VAL A 180 1.37 -18.73 -0.46
C VAL A 180 2.16 -19.67 -1.37
N ASN A 181 1.91 -19.59 -2.67
CA ASN A 181 2.80 -20.19 -3.66
C ASN A 181 3.89 -19.17 -4.02
N GLU A 182 5.05 -19.30 -3.42
CA GLU A 182 6.12 -18.28 -3.49
C GLU A 182 6.54 -17.92 -4.92
N LEU A 183 6.72 -18.89 -5.78
CA LEU A 183 7.18 -18.64 -7.14
C LEU A 183 6.08 -18.04 -8.02
N VAL A 184 4.83 -18.43 -7.82
CA VAL A 184 3.68 -17.80 -8.49
C VAL A 184 3.50 -16.38 -7.99
N PHE A 185 3.59 -16.15 -6.66
CA PHE A 185 3.50 -14.83 -6.05
C PHE A 185 4.62 -13.91 -6.57
N ARG A 186 5.86 -14.38 -6.56
CA ARG A 186 7.01 -13.64 -7.09
C ARG A 186 6.85 -13.30 -8.57
N ARG A 187 6.35 -14.24 -9.38
CA ARG A 187 6.16 -14.04 -10.82
C ARG A 187 5.05 -13.04 -11.14
N LEU A 188 3.90 -13.14 -10.46
CA LEU A 188 2.70 -12.35 -10.79
C LEU A 188 2.61 -11.03 -10.03
N ILE A 189 3.09 -10.98 -8.79
CA ILE A 189 3.00 -9.79 -7.92
C ILE A 189 4.37 -9.14 -7.72
N GLY A 190 5.43 -9.92 -7.49
CA GLY A 190 6.81 -9.43 -7.44
C GLY A 190 7.60 -9.76 -6.19
N PRO A 191 7.03 -9.77 -4.96
CA PRO A 191 7.81 -9.85 -3.73
C PRO A 191 8.61 -11.16 -3.57
N GLU A 192 9.77 -11.04 -2.96
CA GLU A 192 10.59 -12.16 -2.49
C GLU A 192 10.28 -12.47 -1.03
N LEU A 193 10.16 -13.75 -0.68
CA LEU A 193 9.97 -14.19 0.70
C LEU A 193 11.28 -14.67 1.29
N LYS A 194 11.58 -14.19 2.50
CA LYS A 194 12.71 -14.64 3.31
C LYS A 194 12.18 -15.30 4.58
N TYR A 195 12.22 -16.62 4.63
CA TYR A 195 11.86 -17.35 5.84
C TYR A 195 12.94 -17.19 6.89
N ILE A 196 12.50 -16.82 8.10
CA ILE A 196 13.34 -16.62 9.28
C ILE A 196 12.74 -17.50 10.37
N THR A 197 13.58 -18.28 11.04
CA THR A 197 13.11 -19.15 12.11
C THR A 197 12.78 -18.34 13.37
N GLU A 198 11.76 -18.75 14.10
CA GLU A 198 11.47 -18.19 15.43
C GLU A 198 12.69 -18.31 16.34
N HIS A 199 13.38 -19.45 16.30
CA HIS A 199 14.59 -19.68 17.07
C HIS A 199 15.62 -18.57 16.88
N GLU A 200 15.92 -18.18 15.64
CA GLU A 200 16.91 -17.13 15.35
C GLU A 200 16.51 -15.76 15.93
N VAL A 201 15.22 -15.40 15.81
CA VAL A 201 14.68 -14.16 16.36
C VAL A 201 14.73 -14.18 17.88
N LEU A 202 14.29 -15.27 18.50
CA LEU A 202 14.21 -15.39 19.96
C LEU A 202 15.58 -15.50 20.62
N GLU A 203 16.54 -16.20 20.02
CA GLU A 203 17.92 -16.21 20.51
C GLU A 203 18.56 -14.82 20.41
N THR A 204 18.29 -14.09 19.33
CA THR A 204 18.72 -12.68 19.20
C THR A 204 18.09 -11.82 20.29
N ALA A 205 16.80 -12.00 20.58
CA ALA A 205 16.11 -11.25 21.64
C ALA A 205 16.68 -11.59 23.04
N ARG A 206 16.95 -12.87 23.34
CA ARG A 206 17.56 -13.30 24.62
C ARG A 206 18.97 -12.76 24.82
N ALA A 207 19.74 -12.69 23.73
CA ALA A 207 21.11 -12.18 23.74
C ALA A 207 21.21 -10.65 23.66
N MET A 208 20.06 -9.94 23.66
CA MET A 208 20.05 -8.48 23.48
C MET A 208 20.73 -7.79 24.67
N PRO A 209 21.69 -6.88 24.45
CA PRO A 209 22.30 -6.07 25.50
C PRO A 209 21.26 -5.22 26.24
N LYS A 210 21.47 -5.02 27.55
CA LYS A 210 20.53 -4.29 28.42
C LYS A 210 20.30 -2.85 27.96
N ASP A 211 21.34 -2.18 27.50
CA ASP A 211 21.25 -0.81 26.94
C ASP A 211 20.39 -0.74 25.67
N GLU A 212 20.49 -1.73 24.79
CA GLU A 212 19.61 -1.84 23.62
C GLU A 212 18.16 -2.13 24.06
N ILE A 213 17.93 -3.02 25.03
CA ILE A 213 16.59 -3.26 25.57
C ILE A 213 15.98 -1.97 26.12
N GLU A 214 16.72 -1.21 26.94
CA GLU A 214 16.24 0.06 27.50
C GLU A 214 15.96 1.12 26.40
N LYS A 215 16.75 1.15 25.35
CA LYS A 215 16.51 2.02 24.19
C LYS A 215 15.15 1.72 23.54
N TYR A 216 14.85 0.46 23.21
CA TYR A 216 13.59 0.08 22.59
C TYR A 216 12.40 0.17 23.57
N LYS A 217 12.63 -0.12 24.86
CA LYS A 217 11.64 0.10 25.92
C LYS A 217 11.24 1.59 26.03
N LYS A 218 12.21 2.49 25.93
CA LYS A 218 11.95 3.93 25.89
C LYS A 218 11.06 4.32 24.71
N ILE A 219 11.31 3.78 23.52
CA ILE A 219 10.47 4.01 22.33
C ILE A 219 9.03 3.56 22.60
N ILE A 220 8.83 2.36 23.18
CA ILE A 220 7.50 1.83 23.52
C ILE A 220 6.79 2.77 24.51
N LEU A 221 7.50 3.28 25.54
CA LEU A 221 6.93 4.17 26.55
C LEU A 221 6.71 5.62 26.05
N GLU A 222 7.40 6.03 25.01
CA GLU A 222 7.10 7.31 24.33
C GLU A 222 5.79 7.23 23.53
N ASP A 223 5.50 6.08 22.96
CA ASP A 223 4.28 5.82 22.16
C ASP A 223 3.03 5.60 23.03
N ALA A 224 3.16 4.97 24.23
CA ALA A 224 2.02 4.50 25.03
C ALA A 224 2.33 4.51 26.54
N ASP A 225 1.29 4.70 27.35
CA ASP A 225 1.39 4.65 28.80
C ASP A 225 1.07 3.25 29.33
N ILE A 226 1.66 2.87 30.47
CA ILE A 226 1.30 1.66 31.17
C ILE A 226 -0.03 1.87 31.90
N ASP A 227 -1.03 1.03 31.65
CA ASP A 227 -2.27 1.02 32.42
C ASP A 227 -2.00 0.45 33.82
N PRO A 228 -2.14 1.24 34.90
CA PRO A 228 -1.85 0.77 36.25
C PRO A 228 -2.84 -0.31 36.71
N ALA A 229 -4.02 -0.39 36.13
CA ALA A 229 -5.05 -1.38 36.50
C ALA A 229 -4.77 -2.76 35.88
N ASP A 230 -4.01 -2.81 34.76
CA ASP A 230 -3.72 -4.05 34.03
C ASP A 230 -2.28 -4.03 33.47
N ALA A 231 -1.36 -3.57 34.29
CA ALA A 231 0.05 -3.41 33.90
C ALA A 231 0.67 -4.75 33.45
N PRO A 232 1.54 -4.73 32.41
CA PRO A 232 2.35 -5.88 32.05
C PRO A 232 3.13 -6.40 33.27
N LYS A 233 3.16 -7.73 33.44
CA LYS A 233 3.88 -8.37 34.56
C LYS A 233 5.38 -8.17 34.42
N ASP A 234 6.11 -8.38 35.52
CA ASP A 234 7.54 -8.20 35.64
C ASP A 234 8.31 -8.89 34.50
N GLY A 235 9.14 -8.11 33.82
CA GLY A 235 9.99 -8.57 32.72
C GLY A 235 9.30 -8.70 31.36
N GLN A 236 7.98 -8.55 31.27
CA GLN A 236 7.28 -8.71 29.97
C GLN A 236 7.50 -7.53 29.02
N LEU A 237 7.59 -6.32 29.58
CA LEU A 237 7.88 -5.12 28.79
C LEU A 237 9.32 -5.18 28.24
N GLU A 238 10.27 -5.63 29.04
CA GLU A 238 11.66 -5.88 28.63
C GLU A 238 11.76 -6.95 27.55
N LYS A 239 11.00 -8.04 27.69
CA LYS A 239 10.91 -9.08 26.64
C LYS A 239 10.33 -8.53 25.34
N SER A 240 9.27 -7.71 25.40
CA SER A 240 8.69 -7.06 24.23
C SER A 240 9.68 -6.09 23.57
N ALA A 241 10.42 -5.31 24.35
CA ALA A 241 11.45 -4.40 23.84
C ALA A 241 12.62 -5.17 23.20
N ALA A 242 13.06 -6.28 23.83
CA ALA A 242 14.08 -7.15 23.26
C ALA A 242 13.63 -7.80 21.95
N LEU A 243 12.37 -8.22 21.87
CA LEU A 243 11.78 -8.78 20.64
C LEU A 243 11.67 -7.73 19.52
N PHE A 244 11.29 -6.49 19.88
CA PHE A 244 11.27 -5.37 18.93
C PHE A 244 12.68 -5.12 18.36
N ALA A 245 13.70 -5.00 19.22
CA ALA A 245 15.08 -4.83 18.79
C ALA A 245 15.58 -6.01 17.93
N ALA A 246 15.20 -7.24 18.28
CA ALA A 246 15.59 -8.43 17.53
C ALA A 246 15.01 -8.45 16.12
N VAL A 247 13.72 -8.14 15.95
CA VAL A 247 13.08 -8.06 14.61
C VAL A 247 13.70 -6.94 13.78
N ASP A 248 13.97 -5.78 14.36
CA ASP A 248 14.66 -4.69 13.65
C ASP A 248 16.08 -5.12 13.18
N LYS A 249 16.83 -5.86 14.02
CA LYS A 249 18.11 -6.45 13.59
C LYS A 249 17.96 -7.49 12.46
N MET A 250 16.86 -8.26 12.43
CA MET A 250 16.59 -9.18 11.32
C MET A 250 16.37 -8.42 10.01
N ARG A 251 15.77 -7.23 10.06
CA ARG A 251 15.61 -6.36 8.89
C ARG A 251 16.96 -6.08 8.21
N GLU A 252 17.95 -5.67 8.97
CA GLU A 252 19.28 -5.37 8.45
C GLU A 252 20.03 -6.65 8.03
N LYS A 253 20.00 -7.67 8.87
CA LYS A 253 20.71 -8.94 8.62
C LYS A 253 20.27 -9.63 7.34
N PHE A 254 18.98 -9.62 7.04
CA PHE A 254 18.39 -10.33 5.90
C PHE A 254 17.98 -9.41 4.75
N PHE A 255 18.21 -8.11 4.87
CA PHE A 255 17.83 -7.10 3.87
C PHE A 255 16.34 -7.21 3.49
N VAL A 256 15.45 -7.26 4.50
CA VAL A 256 14.00 -7.31 4.31
C VAL A 256 13.36 -5.95 4.62
N ASP A 257 12.24 -5.66 3.96
CA ASP A 257 11.58 -4.36 4.01
C ASP A 257 10.37 -4.37 4.96
N THR A 258 9.76 -5.52 5.15
CA THR A 258 8.54 -5.74 5.92
C THR A 258 8.52 -7.15 6.47
N PHE A 259 7.68 -7.40 7.48
CA PHE A 259 7.58 -8.71 8.08
C PHE A 259 6.14 -9.20 8.16
N THR A 260 6.02 -10.51 8.32
CA THR A 260 4.88 -11.14 8.97
C THR A 260 5.39 -12.09 10.03
N PHE A 261 4.76 -12.07 11.22
CA PHE A 261 5.25 -12.80 12.39
C PHE A 261 4.13 -13.62 13.05
N ARG A 262 4.34 -14.92 13.11
CA ARG A 262 3.49 -15.82 13.89
C ARG A 262 3.98 -15.92 15.32
N CYS A 263 3.21 -15.44 16.29
CA CYS A 263 3.63 -15.55 17.70
C CYS A 263 2.94 -16.71 18.46
N TRP A 264 1.84 -17.22 17.92
CA TRP A 264 1.14 -18.34 18.57
C TRP A 264 0.99 -19.55 17.63
N PRO A 265 0.89 -20.77 18.20
CA PRO A 265 0.85 -21.02 19.66
C PRO A 265 2.21 -21.06 20.34
N GLU A 266 3.34 -21.11 19.61
CA GLU A 266 4.64 -21.49 20.17
C GLU A 266 5.33 -20.37 20.97
N VAL A 267 5.45 -19.15 20.44
CA VAL A 267 6.21 -18.05 21.07
C VAL A 267 5.58 -17.62 22.41
N ILE A 268 4.26 -17.74 22.53
CA ILE A 268 3.52 -17.45 23.77
C ILE A 268 3.73 -18.52 24.85
N ALA A 269 4.24 -19.71 24.52
CA ALA A 269 4.52 -20.74 25.48
C ALA A 269 5.73 -20.35 26.33
N ASP A 270 5.67 -20.59 27.66
CA ASP A 270 6.75 -20.22 28.61
C ASP A 270 8.06 -20.91 28.28
N GLU A 271 7.98 -22.14 27.78
CA GLU A 271 9.13 -22.94 27.38
C GLU A 271 9.90 -22.31 26.22
N LEU A 272 9.20 -21.55 25.34
CA LEU A 272 9.87 -20.92 24.22
C LEU A 272 10.25 -19.47 24.51
N TYR A 273 9.26 -18.57 24.76
CA TYR A 273 9.57 -17.16 25.08
C TYR A 273 8.59 -16.53 26.08
N GLY A 274 7.34 -16.96 26.08
CA GLY A 274 6.34 -16.63 27.09
C GLY A 274 5.70 -15.25 26.94
N ILE A 275 5.66 -14.64 25.73
CA ILE A 275 4.91 -13.41 25.46
C ILE A 275 4.24 -13.44 24.09
N THR A 276 3.18 -12.61 23.92
CA THR A 276 2.63 -12.28 22.60
C THR A 276 3.49 -11.23 21.90
N ALA A 277 3.46 -11.18 20.56
CA ALA A 277 4.18 -10.18 19.78
C ALA A 277 3.36 -8.92 19.46
N CYS A 278 2.10 -8.81 19.94
CA CYS A 278 1.15 -7.78 19.49
C CYS A 278 1.70 -6.35 19.62
N SER A 279 2.17 -5.94 20.80
CA SER A 279 2.82 -4.63 21.01
C SER A 279 4.04 -4.44 20.10
N THR A 280 4.88 -5.47 19.96
CA THR A 280 6.05 -5.43 19.07
C THR A 280 5.65 -5.13 17.62
N LEU A 281 4.62 -5.79 17.07
CA LEU A 281 4.17 -5.59 15.69
C LEU A 281 3.61 -4.18 15.47
N GLY A 282 2.84 -3.67 16.45
CA GLY A 282 2.33 -2.30 16.42
C GLY A 282 3.45 -1.27 16.40
N HIS A 283 4.43 -1.39 17.28
CA HIS A 283 5.57 -0.46 17.34
C HIS A 283 6.50 -0.58 16.12
N LEU A 284 6.76 -1.78 15.60
CA LEU A 284 7.48 -1.95 14.34
C LEU A 284 6.82 -1.16 13.22
N THR A 285 5.50 -1.32 13.06
CA THR A 285 4.73 -0.59 12.04
C THR A 285 4.75 0.92 12.30
N ALA A 286 4.58 1.35 13.55
CA ALA A 286 4.64 2.76 13.95
C ALA A 286 5.98 3.40 13.55
N HIS A 287 7.08 2.68 13.72
CA HIS A 287 8.43 3.16 13.45
C HIS A 287 8.99 2.76 12.06
N GLY A 288 8.11 2.47 11.10
CA GLY A 288 8.46 2.36 9.67
C GLY A 288 8.83 0.95 9.19
N ILE A 289 8.61 -0.07 10.01
CA ILE A 289 8.78 -1.48 9.65
C ILE A 289 7.39 -2.12 9.63
N THR A 290 6.67 -1.90 8.55
CA THR A 290 5.30 -2.43 8.38
C THR A 290 5.30 -3.94 8.63
N THR A 291 4.46 -4.40 9.56
CA THR A 291 4.49 -5.80 10.00
C THR A 291 3.07 -6.34 10.15
N ALA A 292 2.76 -7.43 9.42
CA ALA A 292 1.52 -8.18 9.57
C ALA A 292 1.66 -9.27 10.64
N CYS A 293 0.53 -9.79 11.12
CA CYS A 293 0.49 -10.91 12.05
C CYS A 293 0.32 -12.26 11.32
N GLU A 294 0.52 -13.35 12.06
CA GLU A 294 0.05 -14.71 11.75
C GLU A 294 0.59 -15.35 10.47
N GLY A 295 1.73 -14.86 9.99
CA GLY A 295 2.36 -15.42 8.80
C GLY A 295 1.69 -14.98 7.49
N ASP A 296 0.79 -13.98 7.53
CA ASP A 296 0.05 -13.54 6.35
C ASP A 296 0.88 -12.64 5.43
N VAL A 297 1.45 -13.25 4.40
CA VAL A 297 2.24 -12.58 3.36
C VAL A 297 1.39 -11.60 2.53
N TYR A 298 0.15 -11.97 2.20
CA TYR A 298 -0.74 -11.11 1.42
C TYR A 298 -1.15 -9.88 2.23
N GLY A 299 -1.41 -10.06 3.54
CA GLY A 299 -1.67 -8.96 4.46
C GLY A 299 -0.48 -8.01 4.56
N ALA A 300 0.74 -8.52 4.75
CA ALA A 300 1.96 -7.71 4.77
C ALA A 300 2.16 -6.92 3.47
N THR A 301 1.90 -7.54 2.32
CA THR A 301 1.98 -6.90 1.00
C THR A 301 0.96 -5.77 0.87
N LEU A 302 -0.30 -6.02 1.24
CA LEU A 302 -1.35 -5.00 1.19
C LEU A 302 -1.11 -3.85 2.16
N MET A 303 -0.58 -4.13 3.35
CA MET A 303 -0.17 -3.06 4.28
C MET A 303 0.88 -2.15 3.65
N ARG A 304 1.90 -2.70 2.97
CA ARG A 304 2.91 -1.89 2.25
C ARG A 304 2.32 -1.08 1.11
N ILE A 305 1.40 -1.67 0.33
CA ILE A 305 0.65 -0.95 -0.71
C ILE A 305 -0.16 0.19 -0.07
N GLY A 306 -0.91 -0.12 1.00
CA GLY A 306 -1.75 0.83 1.72
C GLY A 306 -0.97 2.02 2.29
N GLU A 307 0.22 1.79 2.85
CA GLU A 307 1.11 2.85 3.35
C GLU A 307 1.54 3.82 2.23
N ILE A 308 1.82 3.30 1.03
CA ILE A 308 2.18 4.15 -0.12
C ILE A 308 0.96 4.92 -0.65
N LEU A 309 -0.21 4.25 -0.76
CA LEU A 309 -1.41 4.87 -1.30
C LEU A 309 -1.97 5.95 -0.38
N SER A 310 -2.05 5.68 0.93
CA SER A 310 -2.60 6.62 1.90
C SER A 310 -1.59 7.68 2.37
N GLY A 311 -0.31 7.34 2.41
CA GLY A 311 0.71 8.13 3.11
C GLY A 311 0.64 8.02 4.63
N GLU A 312 -0.22 7.14 5.16
CA GLU A 312 -0.41 6.88 6.60
C GLU A 312 -0.08 5.43 6.94
N LYS A 313 0.06 5.14 8.24
CA LYS A 313 0.26 3.76 8.68
C LYS A 313 -1.00 2.93 8.44
N PRO A 314 -0.88 1.73 7.86
CA PRO A 314 -2.00 0.81 7.67
C PRO A 314 -2.29 0.02 8.94
N LEU A 315 -3.48 -0.59 9.00
CA LEU A 315 -3.85 -1.56 10.01
C LEU A 315 -3.99 -2.95 9.38
N PHE A 316 -3.40 -3.95 10.01
CA PHE A 316 -3.75 -5.36 9.81
C PHE A 316 -4.88 -5.72 10.76
N CYS A 317 -6.01 -6.22 10.27
CA CYS A 317 -7.20 -6.44 11.11
C CYS A 317 -8.08 -7.60 10.66
N ASP A 318 -8.90 -8.07 11.62
CA ASP A 318 -10.09 -8.89 11.41
C ASP A 318 -11.33 -8.01 11.32
N ILE A 319 -12.41 -8.58 10.78
CA ILE A 319 -13.77 -8.04 10.94
C ILE A 319 -14.49 -8.95 11.92
N ILE A 320 -14.62 -8.51 13.18
CA ILE A 320 -15.17 -9.33 14.28
C ILE A 320 -16.69 -9.20 14.44
N LYS A 321 -17.29 -8.23 13.78
CA LYS A 321 -18.74 -7.98 13.77
C LYS A 321 -19.12 -7.44 12.40
N LEU A 322 -20.22 -7.93 11.85
CA LEU A 322 -20.75 -7.50 10.56
C LEU A 322 -22.27 -7.67 10.51
N ASP A 323 -22.96 -6.86 11.31
CA ASP A 323 -24.42 -6.86 11.40
C ASP A 323 -24.97 -5.46 11.72
N GLY A 324 -26.25 -5.24 11.44
CA GLY A 324 -26.93 -3.96 11.66
C GLY A 324 -26.26 -2.83 10.87
N ASP A 325 -26.13 -1.66 11.51
CA ASP A 325 -25.69 -0.42 10.84
C ASP A 325 -24.16 -0.29 10.68
N TYR A 326 -23.37 -1.14 11.35
CA TYR A 326 -21.91 -1.07 11.32
C TYR A 326 -21.24 -2.43 11.52
N GLY A 327 -20.08 -2.59 10.93
CA GLY A 327 -19.15 -3.64 11.29
C GLY A 327 -18.06 -3.14 12.24
N VAL A 328 -17.23 -4.06 12.74
CA VAL A 328 -16.09 -3.72 13.61
C VAL A 328 -14.83 -4.36 13.05
N ALA A 329 -13.91 -3.50 12.58
CA ALA A 329 -12.52 -3.87 12.32
C ALA A 329 -11.75 -3.88 13.65
N TRP A 330 -10.86 -4.86 13.83
CA TRP A 330 -10.20 -5.08 15.10
C TRP A 330 -8.90 -5.87 14.95
N HIS A 331 -7.95 -5.63 15.85
CA HIS A 331 -6.86 -6.56 16.12
C HIS A 331 -6.47 -6.54 17.60
N CYS A 332 -5.73 -7.56 18.04
CA CYS A 332 -5.42 -7.85 19.44
C CYS A 332 -4.37 -6.92 20.10
N GLY A 333 -4.31 -5.63 19.76
CA GLY A 333 -3.35 -4.68 20.32
C GLY A 333 -2.04 -4.56 19.51
N ALA A 334 -2.13 -4.77 18.19
CA ALA A 334 -1.01 -4.68 17.24
C ALA A 334 -1.12 -3.48 16.28
N ALA A 335 -2.04 -2.54 16.54
CA ALA A 335 -2.17 -1.33 15.72
C ALA A 335 -1.02 -0.35 15.98
N PRO A 336 -0.52 0.37 14.95
CA PRO A 336 0.44 1.45 15.12
C PRO A 336 -0.21 2.63 15.85
N CYS A 337 0.50 3.22 16.80
CA CYS A 337 -0.01 4.25 17.72
C CYS A 337 -0.53 5.51 17.02
N GLN A 338 -0.07 5.82 15.80
CA GLN A 338 -0.56 6.93 14.98
C GLN A 338 -2.03 6.80 14.57
N LEU A 339 -2.61 5.62 14.70
CA LEU A 339 -4.03 5.36 14.42
C LEU A 339 -4.91 5.55 15.65
N CYS A 340 -4.37 5.93 16.78
CA CYS A 340 -5.12 6.18 18.00
C CYS A 340 -6.12 7.33 17.81
N ARG A 341 -7.33 7.17 18.38
CA ARG A 341 -8.35 8.21 18.44
C ARG A 341 -7.81 9.44 19.14
N GLU A 342 -8.10 10.64 18.62
CA GLU A 342 -7.75 11.89 19.25
C GLU A 342 -8.35 11.97 20.68
N GLY A 343 -7.57 12.51 21.60
CA GLY A 343 -7.95 12.60 23.02
C GLY A 343 -7.82 11.30 23.81
N PHE A 344 -7.38 10.21 23.17
CA PHE A 344 -7.04 8.95 23.85
C PHE A 344 -5.52 8.71 23.81
N ARG A 345 -4.94 8.24 24.90
CA ARG A 345 -3.53 7.84 24.96
C ARG A 345 -3.46 6.31 24.88
N PRO A 346 -2.67 5.72 23.95
CA PRO A 346 -2.49 4.27 23.89
C PRO A 346 -2.05 3.67 25.22
N GLN A 347 -2.60 2.50 25.58
CA GLN A 347 -2.38 1.84 26.85
C GLN A 347 -1.67 0.51 26.67
N LEU A 348 -0.54 0.36 27.34
CA LEU A 348 0.16 -0.91 27.47
C LEU A 348 -0.49 -1.74 28.57
N ARG A 349 -0.97 -2.91 28.20
CA ARG A 349 -1.70 -3.84 29.08
C ARG A 349 -1.16 -5.26 28.94
N CYS A 350 -1.52 -6.10 29.90
CA CYS A 350 -1.34 -7.54 29.77
C CYS A 350 -2.19 -8.08 28.62
N SER A 351 -1.65 -9.00 27.82
CA SER A 351 -2.45 -9.69 26.79
C SER A 351 -3.51 -10.57 27.43
N SER A 352 -4.76 -10.45 26.98
CA SER A 352 -5.89 -11.27 27.47
C SER A 352 -6.56 -12.08 26.36
N THR A 353 -6.30 -11.76 25.10
CA THR A 353 -7.09 -12.28 23.96
C THR A 353 -6.51 -13.58 23.40
N VAL A 354 -5.21 -13.58 23.10
CA VAL A 354 -4.56 -14.71 22.39
C VAL A 354 -4.18 -15.85 23.34
N ALA A 355 -3.97 -15.56 24.60
CA ALA A 355 -3.41 -16.53 25.56
C ALA A 355 -4.48 -17.34 26.34
N GLY A 356 -5.72 -17.44 25.81
CA GLY A 356 -6.75 -18.25 26.46
C GLY A 356 -7.05 -17.87 27.91
N GLY A 357 -7.00 -16.58 28.25
CA GLY A 357 -7.16 -16.07 29.61
C GLY A 357 -5.90 -16.11 30.47
N HIS A 358 -4.79 -16.60 29.96
CA HIS A 358 -3.47 -16.50 30.59
C HIS A 358 -2.82 -15.16 30.21
N VAL A 359 -2.52 -14.37 31.23
CA VAL A 359 -1.96 -13.03 31.10
C VAL A 359 -0.49 -13.12 30.72
N LYS A 360 -0.18 -13.10 29.43
CA LYS A 360 1.19 -13.20 28.92
C LYS A 360 1.44 -12.18 27.80
N GLY A 361 2.48 -11.36 27.97
CA GLY A 361 2.94 -10.39 26.99
C GLY A 361 2.29 -9.02 27.10
N VAL A 362 2.69 -8.15 26.21
CA VAL A 362 2.27 -6.75 26.16
C VAL A 362 1.45 -6.51 24.91
N VAL A 363 0.30 -5.89 25.09
CA VAL A 363 -0.56 -5.37 24.01
C VAL A 363 -0.63 -3.86 24.13
N CYS A 364 -0.78 -3.15 22.99
CA CYS A 364 -1.00 -1.71 22.96
C CYS A 364 -2.45 -1.44 22.55
N GLU A 365 -3.30 -1.11 23.52
CA GLU A 365 -4.74 -1.02 23.32
C GLU A 365 -5.24 0.42 23.25
N PHE A 366 -6.05 0.71 22.26
CA PHE A 366 -6.72 1.98 22.06
C PHE A 366 -7.81 1.87 20.98
N PRO A 367 -8.85 2.70 21.06
CA PRO A 367 -9.80 2.81 19.96
C PRO A 367 -9.14 3.55 18.79
N LEU A 368 -9.44 3.10 17.58
CA LEU A 368 -8.90 3.72 16.36
C LEU A 368 -9.60 5.04 16.05
N LYS A 369 -8.90 5.95 15.39
CA LYS A 369 -9.44 7.25 14.99
C LYS A 369 -10.58 7.08 13.97
N PRO A 370 -11.65 7.91 14.03
CA PRO A 370 -12.67 7.92 13.00
C PRO A 370 -12.13 8.47 11.69
N GLY A 371 -12.80 8.16 10.58
CA GLY A 371 -12.44 8.67 9.25
C GLY A 371 -12.85 7.73 8.14
N ARG A 372 -12.71 8.20 6.92
CA ARG A 372 -12.90 7.37 5.71
C ARG A 372 -11.85 6.26 5.67
N VAL A 373 -12.28 5.03 5.38
CA VAL A 373 -11.39 3.87 5.30
C VAL A 373 -11.67 3.02 4.08
N THR A 374 -10.62 2.42 3.55
CA THR A 374 -10.66 1.35 2.55
C THR A 374 -10.15 0.08 3.20
N LEU A 375 -10.90 -1.01 3.10
CA LEU A 375 -10.44 -2.35 3.44
C LEU A 375 -10.18 -3.14 2.18
N ALA A 376 -9.07 -3.85 2.14
CA ALA A 376 -8.69 -4.68 1.00
C ALA A 376 -8.17 -6.05 1.44
N ARG A 377 -8.47 -7.07 0.64
CA ARG A 377 -7.90 -8.41 0.76
C ARG A 377 -7.37 -8.86 -0.58
N LEU A 378 -6.12 -9.32 -0.61
CA LEU A 378 -5.48 -10.01 -1.73
C LEU A 378 -5.50 -11.51 -1.44
N GLY A 379 -5.92 -12.31 -2.40
CA GLY A 379 -5.92 -13.77 -2.31
C GLY A 379 -5.70 -14.41 -3.69
N GLU A 380 -5.61 -15.73 -3.71
CA GLU A 380 -5.53 -16.50 -4.95
C GLU A 380 -6.92 -16.79 -5.53
N THR A 381 -7.02 -16.92 -6.86
CA THR A 381 -8.21 -17.51 -7.48
C THR A 381 -8.34 -18.97 -7.08
N ARG A 382 -9.54 -19.56 -7.24
CA ARG A 382 -9.83 -20.93 -6.79
C ARG A 382 -8.85 -21.97 -7.35
N ASP A 383 -8.36 -21.76 -8.55
CA ASP A 383 -7.41 -22.65 -9.24
C ASP A 383 -5.93 -22.27 -8.98
N GLY A 384 -5.67 -21.19 -8.26
CA GLY A 384 -4.33 -20.69 -7.97
C GLY A 384 -3.58 -20.11 -9.19
N SER A 385 -4.26 -19.90 -10.32
CA SER A 385 -3.62 -19.44 -11.56
C SER A 385 -3.38 -17.93 -11.60
N LYS A 386 -4.21 -17.17 -10.86
CA LYS A 386 -4.19 -15.71 -10.78
C LYS A 386 -4.39 -15.25 -9.33
N TYR A 387 -4.31 -13.94 -9.15
CA TYR A 387 -4.69 -13.27 -7.91
C TYR A 387 -6.04 -12.56 -8.08
N ARG A 388 -6.73 -12.42 -6.97
CA ARG A 388 -7.97 -11.65 -6.85
C ARG A 388 -7.87 -10.68 -5.69
N MET A 389 -8.61 -9.57 -5.76
CA MET A 389 -8.67 -8.59 -4.70
C MET A 389 -10.12 -8.19 -4.41
N LEU A 390 -10.49 -8.20 -3.13
CA LEU A 390 -11.74 -7.60 -2.66
C LEU A 390 -11.45 -6.25 -2.04
N VAL A 391 -12.26 -5.25 -2.39
CA VAL A 391 -12.18 -3.89 -1.86
C VAL A 391 -13.57 -3.41 -1.46
N PHE A 392 -13.68 -2.82 -0.29
CA PHE A 392 -14.87 -2.09 0.15
C PHE A 392 -14.49 -0.93 1.04
N THR A 393 -15.36 0.07 1.09
CA THR A 393 -15.11 1.32 1.79
C THR A 393 -16.20 1.60 2.81
N GLY A 394 -15.89 2.48 3.75
CA GLY A 394 -16.84 2.91 4.75
C GLY A 394 -16.33 4.11 5.55
N MET A 395 -17.20 4.63 6.40
CA MET A 395 -16.86 5.67 7.35
C MET A 395 -16.64 5.06 8.74
N GLY A 396 -15.39 5.08 9.20
CA GLY A 396 -15.05 4.81 10.59
C GLY A 396 -15.68 5.88 11.47
N ILE A 397 -16.49 5.45 12.42
CA ILE A 397 -17.20 6.34 13.36
C ILE A 397 -16.48 6.37 14.71
N ASP A 398 -16.80 7.37 15.53
CA ASP A 398 -16.23 7.45 16.87
C ASP A 398 -16.53 6.16 17.66
N THR A 399 -15.47 5.58 18.18
CA THR A 399 -15.50 4.24 18.79
C THR A 399 -14.82 4.30 20.14
N ASP A 400 -15.50 3.80 21.17
CA ASP A 400 -14.90 3.56 22.47
C ASP A 400 -14.14 2.23 22.47
N LEU A 401 -13.31 2.01 23.49
CA LEU A 401 -12.66 0.72 23.71
C LEU A 401 -13.69 -0.32 24.18
N CYS A 402 -14.61 -0.67 23.28
CA CYS A 402 -15.73 -1.57 23.54
C CYS A 402 -15.34 -3.06 23.61
N VAL A 403 -14.13 -3.38 23.20
CA VAL A 403 -13.48 -4.69 23.28
C VAL A 403 -11.97 -4.48 23.44
N ARG A 404 -11.30 -5.40 24.12
CA ARG A 404 -9.82 -5.36 24.26
C ARG A 404 -9.17 -5.39 22.88
N GLY A 405 -8.09 -4.63 22.68
CA GLY A 405 -7.37 -4.50 21.40
C GLY A 405 -7.58 -3.14 20.74
N ASN A 406 -7.69 -3.12 19.41
CA ASN A 406 -7.80 -1.90 18.62
C ASN A 406 -9.07 -1.88 17.75
N PRO A 407 -10.26 -1.57 18.33
CA PRO A 407 -11.51 -1.57 17.59
C PRO A 407 -11.74 -0.27 16.79
N LEU A 408 -12.41 -0.42 15.63
CA LEU A 408 -13.06 0.65 14.88
C LEU A 408 -14.44 0.19 14.38
N LYS A 409 -15.49 0.90 14.76
CA LYS A 409 -16.81 0.74 14.15
C LYS A 409 -16.84 1.42 12.80
N ILE A 410 -17.30 0.72 11.76
CA ILE A 410 -17.32 1.21 10.39
C ILE A 410 -18.73 1.07 9.82
N LYS A 411 -19.27 2.19 9.35
CA LYS A 411 -20.47 2.19 8.50
C LYS A 411 -20.01 1.96 7.07
N PHE A 412 -20.24 0.76 6.56
CA PHE A 412 -19.86 0.41 5.19
C PHE A 412 -20.79 1.06 4.18
N ASP A 413 -20.26 1.56 3.08
CA ASP A 413 -21.05 2.22 2.04
C ASP A 413 -22.07 1.28 1.40
N ALA A 414 -21.69 0.03 1.21
CA ALA A 414 -22.56 -1.01 0.69
C ALA A 414 -23.55 -1.58 1.72
N GLY A 415 -23.36 -1.25 3.01
CA GLY A 415 -24.06 -1.87 4.13
C GLY A 415 -23.46 -3.22 4.55
N CYS A 416 -23.65 -3.57 5.80
CA CYS A 416 -23.06 -4.78 6.40
C CYS A 416 -23.48 -6.08 5.70
N ASP A 417 -24.75 -6.18 5.28
CA ASP A 417 -25.26 -7.42 4.68
C ASP A 417 -24.60 -7.72 3.32
N LYS A 418 -24.43 -6.72 2.46
CA LYS A 418 -23.73 -6.92 1.18
C LYS A 418 -22.27 -7.28 1.36
N VAL A 419 -21.58 -6.61 2.31
CA VAL A 419 -20.17 -6.92 2.61
C VAL A 419 -20.05 -8.35 3.15
N LYS A 420 -20.92 -8.73 4.09
CA LYS A 420 -20.97 -10.09 4.64
C LYS A 420 -21.23 -11.14 3.56
N ASP A 421 -22.20 -10.88 2.70
CA ASP A 421 -22.60 -11.78 1.62
C ASP A 421 -21.42 -12.03 0.64
N GLU A 422 -20.73 -10.96 0.24
CA GLU A 422 -19.55 -11.08 -0.63
C GLU A 422 -18.40 -11.83 0.06
N ILE A 423 -18.11 -11.51 1.32
CA ILE A 423 -17.03 -12.19 2.06
C ILE A 423 -17.30 -13.70 2.14
N LEU A 424 -18.50 -14.09 2.54
CA LEU A 424 -18.82 -15.49 2.81
C LEU A 424 -19.05 -16.29 1.51
N ASN A 425 -19.81 -15.75 0.56
CA ASN A 425 -20.11 -16.43 -0.69
C ASN A 425 -18.95 -16.38 -1.68
N GLY A 426 -18.15 -15.30 -1.65
CA GLY A 426 -16.92 -15.17 -2.42
C GLY A 426 -15.76 -16.00 -1.88
N GLY A 427 -15.89 -16.54 -0.65
CA GLY A 427 -14.84 -17.34 0.00
C GLY A 427 -13.57 -16.54 0.22
N TRP A 428 -13.71 -15.34 0.79
CA TRP A 428 -12.58 -14.47 1.10
C TRP A 428 -11.97 -14.82 2.45
N GLU A 429 -10.68 -14.58 2.57
CA GLU A 429 -9.89 -14.80 3.76
C GLU A 429 -10.25 -13.78 4.86
N HIS A 430 -10.00 -14.12 6.13
CA HIS A 430 -10.48 -13.33 7.29
C HIS A 430 -9.64 -12.09 7.61
N HIS A 431 -8.36 -12.03 7.20
CA HIS A 431 -7.51 -10.87 7.45
C HIS A 431 -7.70 -9.77 6.40
N TRP A 432 -7.64 -8.52 6.83
CA TRP A 432 -7.81 -7.33 6.00
C TRP A 432 -6.68 -6.33 6.25
N ALA A 433 -6.24 -5.67 5.19
CA ALA A 433 -5.48 -4.44 5.33
C ALA A 433 -6.45 -3.26 5.26
N MET A 434 -6.49 -2.46 6.32
CA MET A 434 -7.27 -1.23 6.38
C MET A 434 -6.34 -0.03 6.21
N MET A 435 -6.71 0.89 5.34
CA MET A 435 -6.01 2.15 5.07
C MET A 435 -6.98 3.33 5.14
N TYR A 436 -6.54 4.44 5.72
CA TYR A 436 -7.35 5.65 5.78
C TYR A 436 -7.42 6.34 4.42
N GLY A 437 -8.61 6.83 4.06
CA GLY A 437 -8.94 7.39 2.76
C GLY A 437 -9.75 6.44 1.88
N ASP A 438 -10.21 6.94 0.73
CA ASP A 438 -10.81 6.13 -0.34
C ASP A 438 -9.75 5.87 -1.43
N HIS A 439 -9.29 4.65 -1.49
CA HIS A 439 -8.26 4.19 -2.42
C HIS A 439 -8.80 3.25 -3.50
N THR A 440 -10.12 3.20 -3.67
CA THR A 440 -10.80 2.29 -4.62
C THR A 440 -10.26 2.44 -6.03
N GLU A 441 -10.13 3.66 -6.54
CA GLU A 441 -9.64 3.88 -7.91
C GLU A 441 -8.13 3.59 -8.07
N ALA A 442 -7.33 3.86 -7.03
CA ALA A 442 -5.92 3.48 -7.03
C ALA A 442 -5.75 1.95 -7.06
N LEU A 443 -6.52 1.21 -6.26
CA LEU A 443 -6.52 -0.25 -6.25
C LEU A 443 -7.09 -0.83 -7.54
N ARG A 444 -8.07 -0.15 -8.18
CA ARG A 444 -8.57 -0.53 -9.51
C ARG A 444 -7.48 -0.42 -10.57
N ASP A 445 -6.76 0.69 -10.60
CA ASP A 445 -5.62 0.90 -11.50
C ASP A 445 -4.52 -0.13 -11.23
N PHE A 446 -4.22 -0.40 -9.96
CA PHE A 446 -3.26 -1.40 -9.52
C PHE A 446 -3.63 -2.81 -10.03
N CYS A 447 -4.86 -3.25 -9.77
CA CYS A 447 -5.33 -4.58 -10.16
C CYS A 447 -5.36 -4.76 -11.69
N ARG A 448 -5.86 -3.75 -12.43
CA ARG A 448 -5.87 -3.78 -13.89
C ARG A 448 -4.46 -3.94 -14.48
N ASN A 449 -3.48 -3.25 -13.92
CA ASN A 449 -2.11 -3.26 -14.42
C ASN A 449 -1.31 -4.53 -14.03
N LEU A 450 -1.77 -5.28 -13.04
CA LEU A 450 -1.14 -6.54 -12.59
C LEU A 450 -1.98 -7.79 -12.92
N ASP A 451 -3.03 -7.64 -13.73
CA ASP A 451 -3.97 -8.73 -14.09
C ASP A 451 -4.57 -9.45 -12.85
N ILE A 452 -4.91 -8.66 -11.82
CA ILE A 452 -5.58 -9.11 -10.60
C ILE A 452 -7.09 -8.95 -10.79
N GLU A 453 -7.87 -10.00 -10.51
CA GLU A 453 -9.33 -9.94 -10.55
C GLU A 453 -9.84 -9.09 -9.40
N LEU A 454 -10.52 -7.99 -9.71
CA LEU A 454 -11.00 -7.02 -8.71
C LEU A 454 -12.52 -7.12 -8.49
N THR A 455 -12.91 -7.35 -7.24
CA THR A 455 -14.27 -7.16 -6.74
C THR A 455 -14.33 -5.89 -5.89
N VAL A 456 -15.26 -4.99 -6.18
CA VAL A 456 -15.54 -3.80 -5.36
C VAL A 456 -16.98 -3.88 -4.87
N VAL A 457 -17.18 -3.96 -3.58
CA VAL A 457 -18.53 -3.95 -2.96
C VAL A 457 -18.99 -2.50 -2.79
N LYS A 458 -20.09 -2.15 -3.47
CA LYS A 458 -20.71 -0.80 -3.47
C LYS A 458 -22.17 -0.85 -3.08
#